data_00b0d973d18d9f6c4d8462e1f440beec
#
_entry.id   00b0d973d18d9f6c4d8462e1f440beec
#
_cell.length_a   1.000
_cell.length_b   1.000
_cell.length_c   1.000
_cell.angle_alpha   90.00
_cell.angle_beta   90.00
_cell.angle_gamma   90.00
#
_symmetry.space_group_name_H-M   'P 1'
#
loop_
_entity.id
_entity.type
_entity.pdbx_description
1 polymer ?
#
loop_
_entity_poly.entity_id
_entity_poly.type
_entity_poly.pdbx_seq_one_letter_code
_entity_poly.pdbx_strand_id
1 'polypeptide(L)'
;FAQVSVDKPLVSYKGNCGNISSGVGPFAIEKGLVNAEEGTTTVRIYNTNTDKVIAADVTTSNGHVVYDGDFQIAGVPGTASPIRLKFLDPAGTLGKGLLPTGNATDTLEIPGFGPVEVSIVDAANPLVFVKAETLGLTGRELPDELNVDEKKLELLETVRGMAAQKLGLTDDYKKSAWETPGIPKMTFVAKADNYVTSDGKEMKKEDIDLLSRMMSMQKTHPSYAMTGAMCTAAAAVIPGSVVQQVLNPAADTQFIRIGHPGGVLECGVDYEMKENQPVIEDTFGFRTANLLLKGTAVIRK
;
A
#
# COMPACT_ATOMS: atom_id res chain seq x y z
N PHE A 1 -9.48 6.48 -11.43
CA PHE A 1 -8.30 5.72 -11.84
C PHE A 1 -8.71 4.41 -12.52
N ALA A 2 -8.06 4.07 -13.64
CA ALA A 2 -8.27 2.85 -14.40
C ALA A 2 -6.99 2.00 -14.36
N GLN A 3 -7.04 0.87 -13.65
CA GLN A 3 -5.93 -0.08 -13.61
C GLN A 3 -6.01 -1.00 -14.82
N VAL A 4 -5.11 -0.81 -15.76
CA VAL A 4 -4.99 -1.69 -16.94
C VAL A 4 -4.06 -2.85 -16.61
N SER A 5 -4.51 -4.07 -16.89
CA SER A 5 -3.64 -5.26 -16.84
C SER A 5 -2.64 -5.21 -18.00
N VAL A 6 -1.38 -5.61 -17.74
CA VAL A 6 -0.32 -5.59 -18.77
C VAL A 6 -0.47 -6.77 -19.73
N ASP A 7 -0.92 -7.90 -19.22
CA ASP A 7 -0.94 -9.21 -19.90
C ASP A 7 -2.35 -9.73 -20.24
N LYS A 8 -3.40 -9.01 -19.82
CA LYS A 8 -4.80 -9.43 -20.02
C LYS A 8 -5.64 -8.25 -20.50
N PRO A 9 -6.67 -8.46 -21.32
CA PRO A 9 -7.60 -7.41 -21.75
C PRO A 9 -8.58 -7.06 -20.62
N LEU A 10 -8.03 -6.60 -19.51
CA LEU A 10 -8.79 -6.29 -18.28
C LEU A 10 -8.46 -4.88 -17.81
N VAL A 11 -9.51 -4.11 -17.51
CA VAL A 11 -9.40 -2.81 -16.85
C VAL A 11 -10.23 -2.85 -15.57
N SER A 12 -9.60 -2.55 -14.43
CA SER A 12 -10.25 -2.49 -13.12
C SER A 12 -10.40 -1.04 -12.66
N TYR A 13 -11.57 -0.70 -12.19
CA TYR A 13 -11.89 0.57 -11.53
C TYR A 13 -12.06 0.39 -10.02
N LYS A 14 -11.75 -0.78 -9.48
CA LYS A 14 -11.78 -1.07 -8.05
C LYS A 14 -10.40 -0.77 -7.44
N GLY A 15 -10.38 -0.05 -6.35
CA GLY A 15 -9.16 0.25 -5.62
C GLY A 15 -8.50 1.57 -6.04
N ASN A 16 -7.33 1.83 -5.47
CA ASN A 16 -6.63 3.10 -5.51
C ASN A 16 -5.16 2.92 -5.94
N CYS A 17 -4.53 3.98 -6.46
CA CYS A 17 -3.11 3.98 -6.82
C CYS A 17 -2.43 5.26 -6.32
N GLY A 18 -1.66 5.14 -5.24
CA GLY A 18 -0.91 6.26 -4.66
C GLY A 18 0.10 6.87 -5.62
N ASN A 19 0.76 6.04 -6.45
CA ASN A 19 1.74 6.54 -7.42
C ASN A 19 1.10 7.48 -8.47
N ILE A 20 -0.04 7.11 -9.04
CA ILE A 20 -0.75 7.97 -9.99
C ILE A 20 -1.32 9.21 -9.29
N SER A 21 -1.82 9.06 -8.07
CA SER A 21 -2.37 10.18 -7.28
C SER A 21 -1.34 11.28 -7.02
N SER A 22 -0.03 10.94 -6.95
CA SER A 22 1.03 11.96 -6.75
C SER A 22 1.16 12.94 -7.91
N GLY A 23 0.81 12.55 -9.12
CA GLY A 23 0.84 13.45 -10.29
C GLY A 23 -0.36 14.37 -10.41
N VAL A 24 -1.46 14.14 -9.69
CA VAL A 24 -2.71 14.90 -9.83
C VAL A 24 -2.57 16.32 -9.29
N GLY A 25 -1.95 16.47 -8.10
CA GLY A 25 -1.69 17.78 -7.49
C GLY A 25 -0.85 18.67 -8.40
N PRO A 26 0.37 18.26 -8.78
CA PRO A 26 1.22 18.99 -9.73
C PRO A 26 0.51 19.31 -11.04
N PHE A 27 -0.22 18.36 -11.62
CA PHE A 27 -0.97 18.61 -12.84
C PHE A 27 -2.04 19.68 -12.67
N ALA A 28 -2.80 19.68 -11.59
CA ALA A 28 -3.85 20.64 -11.32
C ALA A 28 -3.28 22.07 -11.17
N ILE A 29 -2.16 22.20 -10.47
CA ILE A 29 -1.46 23.48 -10.30
C ILE A 29 -0.93 23.98 -11.65
N GLU A 30 -0.17 23.17 -12.38
CA GLU A 30 0.42 23.56 -13.67
C GLU A 30 -0.60 23.86 -14.77
N LYS A 31 -1.83 23.35 -14.63
CA LYS A 31 -2.95 23.65 -15.54
C LYS A 31 -3.83 24.80 -15.06
N GLY A 32 -3.50 25.42 -13.92
CA GLY A 32 -4.30 26.51 -13.35
C GLY A 32 -5.69 26.09 -12.88
N LEU A 33 -5.88 24.78 -12.58
CA LEU A 33 -7.14 24.27 -12.01
C LEU A 33 -7.22 24.56 -10.50
N VAL A 34 -6.08 24.79 -9.87
CA VAL A 34 -5.91 25.19 -8.48
C VAL A 34 -4.94 26.36 -8.44
N ASN A 35 -5.25 27.37 -7.66
CA ASN A 35 -4.34 28.51 -7.43
C ASN A 35 -3.18 28.04 -6.54
N ALA A 36 -1.95 28.30 -6.97
CA ALA A 36 -0.78 27.99 -6.17
C ALA A 36 -0.61 29.03 -5.05
N GLU A 37 -0.28 28.52 -3.86
CA GLU A 37 0.16 29.31 -2.71
C GLU A 37 1.70 29.33 -2.68
N GLU A 38 2.33 30.30 -2.01
CA GLU A 38 3.79 30.27 -1.85
C GLU A 38 4.19 29.29 -0.76
N GLY A 39 5.20 28.46 -1.05
CA GLY A 39 5.71 27.43 -0.16
C GLY A 39 5.04 26.07 -0.36
N THR A 40 3.77 25.91 0.02
CA THR A 40 3.05 24.63 -0.12
C THR A 40 1.61 24.86 -0.56
N THR A 41 1.20 24.19 -1.61
CA THR A 41 -0.18 24.17 -2.08
C THR A 41 -0.81 22.80 -1.79
N THR A 42 -1.88 22.79 -1.00
CA THR A 42 -2.65 21.57 -0.75
C THR A 42 -3.74 21.41 -1.79
N VAL A 43 -3.67 20.34 -2.58
CA VAL A 43 -4.68 19.99 -3.58
C VAL A 43 -5.56 18.84 -3.03
N ARG A 44 -6.86 19.11 -2.88
CA ARG A 44 -7.84 18.09 -2.46
C ARG A 44 -8.38 17.35 -3.67
N ILE A 45 -8.16 16.05 -3.72
CA ILE A 45 -8.47 15.17 -4.84
C ILE A 45 -9.60 14.23 -4.40
N TYR A 46 -10.76 14.33 -5.03
CA TYR A 46 -11.83 13.36 -4.80
C TYR A 46 -11.60 12.12 -5.66
N ASN A 47 -11.41 10.98 -5.01
CA ASN A 47 -11.21 9.70 -5.69
C ASN A 47 -12.52 8.95 -5.86
N THR A 48 -13.03 8.92 -7.07
CA THR A 48 -14.30 8.27 -7.42
C THR A 48 -14.27 6.74 -7.35
N ASN A 49 -13.09 6.11 -7.25
CA ASN A 49 -12.99 4.66 -7.11
C ASN A 49 -13.32 4.19 -5.68
N THR A 50 -12.96 5.02 -4.69
CA THR A 50 -13.08 4.67 -3.26
C THR A 50 -14.02 5.60 -2.50
N ASP A 51 -14.58 6.61 -3.17
CA ASP A 51 -15.43 7.65 -2.58
C ASP A 51 -14.75 8.40 -1.41
N LYS A 52 -13.41 8.59 -1.54
CA LYS A 52 -12.57 9.19 -0.51
C LYS A 52 -11.79 10.40 -1.04
N VAL A 53 -11.36 11.26 -0.14
CA VAL A 53 -10.55 12.44 -0.47
C VAL A 53 -9.07 12.14 -0.18
N ILE A 54 -8.21 12.51 -1.13
CA ILE A 54 -6.76 12.53 -0.98
C ILE A 54 -6.33 14.00 -0.96
N ALA A 55 -5.54 14.41 0.03
CA ALA A 55 -4.90 15.71 0.05
C ALA A 55 -3.43 15.54 -0.39
N ALA A 56 -3.03 16.27 -1.43
CA ALA A 56 -1.67 16.31 -1.93
C ALA A 56 -1.03 17.65 -1.56
N ASP A 57 -0.05 17.61 -0.66
CA ASP A 57 0.76 18.78 -0.32
C ASP A 57 1.94 18.86 -1.30
N VAL A 58 1.93 19.88 -2.14
CA VAL A 58 2.90 20.08 -3.24
C VAL A 58 3.71 21.33 -2.96
N THR A 59 5.03 21.24 -3.05
CA THR A 59 5.90 22.41 -2.93
C THR A 59 5.72 23.32 -4.14
N THR A 60 5.46 24.60 -3.90
CA THR A 60 5.16 25.61 -4.93
C THR A 60 5.92 26.90 -4.69
N SER A 61 6.32 27.55 -5.76
CA SER A 61 6.91 28.89 -5.73
C SER A 61 6.59 29.64 -7.01
N ASN A 62 6.33 30.95 -6.89
CA ASN A 62 6.02 31.85 -8.01
C ASN A 62 4.86 31.33 -8.89
N GLY A 63 3.88 30.69 -8.30
CA GLY A 63 2.70 30.16 -9.02
C GLY A 63 2.90 28.81 -9.71
N HIS A 64 4.05 28.14 -9.53
CA HIS A 64 4.43 26.88 -10.18
C HIS A 64 4.86 25.82 -9.18
N VAL A 65 4.82 24.58 -9.63
CA VAL A 65 5.34 23.43 -8.87
C VAL A 65 6.87 23.47 -8.83
N VAL A 66 7.44 23.25 -7.64
CA VAL A 66 8.88 23.04 -7.48
C VAL A 66 9.14 21.53 -7.58
N TYR A 67 9.76 21.10 -8.69
CA TYR A 67 10.10 19.70 -8.92
C TYR A 67 11.45 19.31 -8.32
N ASP A 68 12.42 20.23 -8.33
CA ASP A 68 13.75 19.99 -7.81
C ASP A 68 13.74 19.89 -6.26
N GLY A 69 14.51 18.94 -5.73
CA GLY A 69 14.63 18.71 -4.29
C GLY A 69 15.60 17.59 -3.98
N ASP A 70 15.81 17.31 -2.71
CA ASP A 70 16.76 16.32 -2.19
C ASP A 70 16.08 15.06 -1.64
N PHE A 71 14.76 14.98 -1.72
CA PHE A 71 14.02 13.82 -1.21
C PHE A 71 14.20 12.61 -2.13
N GLN A 72 14.64 11.49 -1.52
CA GLN A 72 14.88 10.23 -2.21
C GLN A 72 13.84 9.18 -1.82
N ILE A 73 13.34 8.45 -2.83
CA ILE A 73 12.48 7.29 -2.63
C ILE A 73 13.27 6.02 -2.92
N ALA A 74 13.24 5.05 -2.01
CA ALA A 74 13.92 3.77 -2.19
C ALA A 74 13.47 3.07 -3.48
N GLY A 75 14.43 2.65 -4.31
CA GLY A 75 14.18 2.01 -5.61
C GLY A 75 13.80 2.98 -6.74
N VAL A 76 13.83 4.31 -6.51
CA VAL A 76 13.63 5.34 -7.55
C VAL A 76 14.93 6.10 -7.79
N PRO A 77 15.44 6.18 -9.03
CA PRO A 77 16.66 6.93 -9.32
C PRO A 77 16.48 8.43 -9.11
N GLY A 78 17.51 9.07 -8.54
CA GLY A 78 17.58 10.51 -8.32
C GLY A 78 16.78 11.01 -7.12
N THR A 79 16.69 12.32 -7.02
CA THR A 79 15.96 13.04 -5.97
C THR A 79 15.02 14.06 -6.57
N ALA A 80 13.98 14.49 -5.84
CA ALA A 80 13.05 15.52 -6.25
C ALA A 80 12.37 16.13 -5.03
N SER A 81 11.54 17.14 -5.24
CA SER A 81 10.70 17.72 -4.18
C SER A 81 9.64 16.71 -3.69
N PRO A 82 9.48 16.54 -2.36
CA PRO A 82 8.49 15.59 -1.85
C PRO A 82 7.06 16.07 -2.06
N ILE A 83 6.19 15.14 -2.39
CA ILE A 83 4.75 15.33 -2.39
C ILE A 83 4.19 14.47 -1.27
N ARG A 84 3.67 15.08 -0.22
CA ARG A 84 2.98 14.36 0.86
C ARG A 84 1.55 14.06 0.43
N LEU A 85 1.21 12.78 0.34
CA LEU A 85 -0.15 12.34 0.06
C LEU A 85 -0.81 11.87 1.34
N LYS A 86 -1.88 12.53 1.75
CA LYS A 86 -2.74 12.16 2.87
C LYS A 86 -4.04 11.55 2.35
N PHE A 87 -4.34 10.35 2.78
CA PHE A 87 -5.61 9.70 2.52
C PHE A 87 -6.52 9.94 3.72
N LEU A 88 -7.46 10.86 3.55
CA LEU A 88 -8.37 11.29 4.62
C LEU A 88 -9.47 10.25 4.84
N ASP A 89 -9.78 9.98 6.12
CA ASP A 89 -10.76 8.96 6.50
C ASP A 89 -10.58 7.67 5.67
N PRO A 90 -9.38 7.04 5.72
CA PRO A 90 -9.00 5.98 4.78
C PRO A 90 -9.71 4.66 5.05
N ALA A 91 -10.37 4.52 6.20
CA ALA A 91 -10.99 3.27 6.63
C ALA A 91 -12.24 2.93 5.82
N GLY A 92 -12.44 1.64 5.55
CA GLY A 92 -13.69 1.12 4.99
C GLY A 92 -13.91 1.42 3.50
N THR A 93 -12.91 1.26 2.65
CA THR A 93 -13.05 1.42 1.19
C THR A 93 -14.05 0.41 0.57
N LEU A 94 -14.32 -0.70 1.29
CA LEU A 94 -15.34 -1.70 0.94
C LEU A 94 -16.72 -1.39 1.58
N GLY A 95 -16.84 -0.27 2.31
CA GLY A 95 -18.07 0.06 3.03
C GLY A 95 -18.31 -0.76 4.32
N LYS A 96 -17.29 -1.45 4.84
CA LYS A 96 -17.40 -2.35 6.01
C LYS A 96 -16.53 -1.90 7.21
N GLY A 97 -16.02 -0.66 7.19
CA GLY A 97 -15.15 -0.13 8.25
C GLY A 97 -13.72 -0.64 8.18
N LEU A 98 -12.91 -0.24 9.17
CA LEU A 98 -11.47 -0.55 9.26
C LEU A 98 -11.21 -2.06 9.34
N LEU A 99 -12.02 -2.78 10.13
CA LEU A 99 -11.99 -4.23 10.30
C LEU A 99 -13.22 -4.84 9.63
N PRO A 100 -13.15 -5.22 8.34
CA PRO A 100 -14.33 -5.67 7.59
C PRO A 100 -14.98 -6.94 8.13
N THR A 101 -14.26 -7.73 8.94
CA THR A 101 -14.76 -8.93 9.62
C THR A 101 -15.19 -8.65 11.06
N GLY A 102 -14.92 -7.45 11.58
CA GLY A 102 -15.12 -7.08 12.97
C GLY A 102 -14.02 -7.56 13.93
N ASN A 103 -13.03 -8.31 13.45
CA ASN A 103 -11.99 -8.92 14.26
C ASN A 103 -10.62 -8.34 13.93
N ALA A 104 -9.73 -8.22 14.93
CA ALA A 104 -8.31 -7.89 14.71
C ALA A 104 -7.57 -9.04 14.02
N THR A 105 -7.95 -10.28 14.32
CA THR A 105 -7.46 -11.49 13.64
C THR A 105 -8.61 -12.45 13.33
N ASP A 106 -8.47 -13.20 12.27
CA ASP A 106 -9.31 -14.31 11.85
C ASP A 106 -8.46 -15.54 11.59
N THR A 107 -9.06 -16.73 11.62
CA THR A 107 -8.42 -17.97 11.16
C THR A 107 -9.03 -18.38 9.82
N LEU A 108 -8.17 -18.66 8.84
CA LEU A 108 -8.54 -19.25 7.56
C LEU A 108 -8.05 -20.69 7.51
N GLU A 109 -8.96 -21.65 7.22
CA GLU A 109 -8.62 -23.06 7.01
C GLU A 109 -8.14 -23.28 5.58
N ILE A 110 -6.82 -23.22 5.37
CA ILE A 110 -6.22 -23.33 4.04
C ILE A 110 -6.19 -24.78 3.58
N PRO A 111 -6.83 -25.14 2.46
CA PRO A 111 -6.86 -26.50 1.95
C PRO A 111 -5.46 -27.08 1.74
N GLY A 112 -5.21 -28.24 2.35
CA GLY A 112 -3.91 -28.93 2.25
C GLY A 112 -2.76 -28.33 3.08
N PHE A 113 -3.02 -27.22 3.81
CA PHE A 113 -2.02 -26.55 4.63
C PHE A 113 -2.43 -26.48 6.12
N GLY A 114 -3.70 -26.19 6.41
CA GLY A 114 -4.24 -26.08 7.76
C GLY A 114 -4.59 -24.64 8.16
N PRO A 115 -4.81 -24.37 9.47
CA PRO A 115 -5.23 -23.08 9.97
C PRO A 115 -4.13 -22.01 9.83
N VAL A 116 -4.50 -20.82 9.33
CA VAL A 116 -3.63 -19.65 9.18
C VAL A 116 -4.30 -18.46 9.85
N GLU A 117 -3.63 -17.86 10.84
CA GLU A 117 -4.04 -16.62 11.45
C GLU A 117 -3.78 -15.46 10.47
N VAL A 118 -4.78 -14.63 10.25
CA VAL A 118 -4.73 -13.47 9.37
C VAL A 118 -5.33 -12.24 10.04
N SER A 119 -4.88 -11.05 9.65
CA SER A 119 -5.61 -9.80 9.87
C SER A 119 -6.12 -9.28 8.54
N ILE A 120 -7.40 -8.95 8.46
CA ILE A 120 -7.99 -8.33 7.28
C ILE A 120 -8.34 -6.89 7.65
N VAL A 121 -7.62 -5.95 7.03
CA VAL A 121 -7.72 -4.50 7.35
C VAL A 121 -8.05 -3.75 6.07
N ASP A 122 -8.95 -2.78 6.16
CA ASP A 122 -9.35 -1.94 5.03
C ASP A 122 -9.10 -0.46 5.36
N ALA A 123 -7.89 0.01 4.99
CA ALA A 123 -7.49 1.42 5.07
C ALA A 123 -6.74 1.82 3.81
N ALA A 124 -7.23 2.81 3.08
CA ALA A 124 -6.77 3.23 1.75
C ALA A 124 -6.86 2.12 0.67
N ASN A 125 -6.73 0.86 1.05
CA ASN A 125 -6.94 -0.35 0.24
C ASN A 125 -7.09 -1.57 1.17
N PRO A 126 -7.97 -2.53 0.88
CA PRO A 126 -8.10 -3.72 1.71
C PRO A 126 -6.91 -4.67 1.53
N LEU A 127 -6.34 -5.10 2.66
CA LEU A 127 -5.23 -6.05 2.72
C LEU A 127 -5.56 -7.23 3.63
N VAL A 128 -4.98 -8.38 3.31
CA VAL A 128 -4.87 -9.53 4.21
C VAL A 128 -3.40 -9.69 4.63
N PHE A 129 -3.15 -9.72 5.92
CA PHE A 129 -1.83 -9.85 6.53
C PHE A 129 -1.67 -11.22 7.17
N VAL A 130 -0.50 -11.84 6.95
CA VAL A 130 -0.09 -13.11 7.55
C VAL A 130 1.34 -12.99 8.05
N LYS A 131 1.68 -13.67 9.14
CA LYS A 131 3.10 -13.78 9.53
C LYS A 131 3.85 -14.63 8.52
N ALA A 132 5.02 -14.17 8.09
CA ALA A 132 5.86 -14.90 7.15
C ALA A 132 6.19 -16.31 7.64
N GLU A 133 6.55 -16.45 8.92
CA GLU A 133 6.89 -17.74 9.55
C GLU A 133 5.76 -18.78 9.45
N THR A 134 4.50 -18.35 9.53
CA THR A 134 3.33 -19.25 9.38
C THR A 134 3.31 -19.89 8.00
N LEU A 135 3.79 -19.22 6.98
CA LEU A 135 3.84 -19.71 5.59
C LEU A 135 5.20 -20.38 5.24
N GLY A 136 6.09 -20.54 6.23
CA GLY A 136 7.46 -21.03 6.01
C GLY A 136 8.28 -20.05 5.17
N LEU A 137 8.04 -18.74 5.37
CA LEU A 137 8.77 -17.61 4.78
C LEU A 137 9.51 -16.83 5.87
N THR A 138 10.47 -16.01 5.47
CA THR A 138 11.30 -15.21 6.39
C THR A 138 10.93 -13.73 6.43
N GLY A 139 10.20 -13.25 5.41
CA GLY A 139 9.96 -11.83 5.18
C GLY A 139 11.08 -11.12 4.43
N ARG A 140 12.15 -11.84 4.03
CA ARG A 140 13.33 -11.30 3.32
C ARG A 140 13.36 -11.68 1.86
N GLU A 141 12.48 -12.56 1.43
CA GLU A 141 12.42 -13.08 0.06
C GLU A 141 12.37 -11.94 -0.96
N LEU A 142 13.10 -12.13 -2.06
CA LEU A 142 13.10 -11.22 -3.19
C LEU A 142 12.05 -11.64 -4.24
N PRO A 143 11.58 -10.71 -5.07
CA PRO A 143 10.62 -11.00 -6.12
C PRO A 143 11.05 -12.12 -7.07
N ASP A 144 12.33 -12.16 -7.45
CA ASP A 144 12.87 -13.17 -8.36
C ASP A 144 12.87 -14.58 -7.74
N GLU A 145 13.02 -14.67 -6.41
CA GLU A 145 12.96 -15.95 -5.68
C GLU A 145 11.53 -16.46 -5.57
N LEU A 146 10.58 -15.58 -5.20
CA LEU A 146 9.19 -15.96 -5.00
C LEU A 146 8.44 -16.19 -6.31
N ASN A 147 8.72 -15.40 -7.35
CA ASN A 147 7.97 -15.47 -8.59
C ASN A 147 8.25 -16.72 -9.44
N VAL A 148 9.29 -17.48 -9.10
CA VAL A 148 9.60 -18.81 -9.70
C VAL A 148 9.11 -19.98 -8.85
N ASP A 149 8.71 -19.76 -7.60
CA ASP A 149 8.15 -20.76 -6.70
C ASP A 149 6.62 -20.82 -6.85
N GLU A 150 6.15 -21.63 -7.81
CA GLU A 150 4.72 -21.79 -8.10
C GLU A 150 3.91 -22.25 -6.87
N LYS A 151 4.49 -23.11 -6.01
CA LYS A 151 3.80 -23.60 -4.80
C LYS A 151 3.59 -22.50 -3.78
N LYS A 152 4.58 -21.63 -3.59
CA LYS A 152 4.45 -20.45 -2.72
C LYS A 152 3.46 -19.45 -3.27
N LEU A 153 3.51 -19.17 -4.57
CA LEU A 153 2.53 -18.27 -5.22
C LEU A 153 1.11 -18.82 -5.09
N GLU A 154 0.89 -20.12 -5.28
CA GLU A 154 -0.42 -20.77 -5.11
C GLU A 154 -0.91 -20.67 -3.66
N LEU A 155 -0.03 -20.91 -2.68
CA LEU A 155 -0.38 -20.75 -1.26
C LEU A 155 -0.79 -19.32 -0.92
N LEU A 156 0.01 -18.33 -1.35
CA LEU A 156 -0.26 -16.91 -1.13
C LEU A 156 -1.58 -16.49 -1.79
N GLU A 157 -1.83 -16.94 -3.02
CA GLU A 157 -3.10 -16.67 -3.72
C GLU A 157 -4.29 -17.37 -3.06
N THR A 158 -4.10 -18.57 -2.53
CA THR A 158 -5.15 -19.29 -1.78
C THR A 158 -5.57 -18.52 -0.53
N VAL A 159 -4.59 -18.04 0.26
CA VAL A 159 -4.86 -17.18 1.43
C VAL A 159 -5.61 -15.92 1.02
N ARG A 160 -5.15 -15.24 -0.03
CA ARG A 160 -5.77 -14.04 -0.57
C ARG A 160 -7.21 -14.31 -1.03
N GLY A 161 -7.40 -15.38 -1.79
CA GLY A 161 -8.70 -15.77 -2.33
C GLY A 161 -9.70 -16.12 -1.22
N MET A 162 -9.29 -16.82 -0.19
CA MET A 162 -10.14 -17.13 0.96
C MET A 162 -10.50 -15.90 1.77
N ALA A 163 -9.57 -14.94 1.90
CA ALA A 163 -9.88 -13.63 2.47
C ALA A 163 -10.88 -12.85 1.60
N ALA A 164 -10.73 -12.89 0.26
CA ALA A 164 -11.68 -12.28 -0.67
C ALA A 164 -13.08 -12.91 -0.55
N GLN A 165 -13.16 -14.23 -0.42
CA GLN A 165 -14.43 -14.94 -0.21
C GLN A 165 -15.05 -14.57 1.14
N LYS A 166 -14.26 -14.51 2.22
CA LYS A 166 -14.73 -14.09 3.54
C LYS A 166 -15.26 -12.64 3.53
N LEU A 167 -14.69 -11.78 2.71
CA LEU A 167 -15.17 -10.41 2.48
C LEU A 167 -16.41 -10.32 1.59
N GLY A 168 -16.83 -11.41 0.95
CA GLY A 168 -17.94 -11.43 -0.01
C GLY A 168 -17.59 -10.75 -1.34
N LEU A 169 -16.32 -10.71 -1.72
CA LEU A 169 -15.85 -10.17 -3.00
C LEU A 169 -15.90 -11.21 -4.12
N THR A 170 -15.94 -12.49 -3.77
CA THR A 170 -16.14 -13.64 -4.65
C THR A 170 -16.88 -14.73 -3.89
N ASP A 171 -17.65 -15.56 -4.57
CA ASP A 171 -18.31 -16.73 -3.99
C ASP A 171 -17.39 -17.97 -3.92
N ASP A 172 -16.31 -17.97 -4.71
CA ASP A 172 -15.35 -19.05 -4.79
C ASP A 172 -13.91 -18.50 -4.79
N TYR A 173 -13.15 -18.82 -3.75
CA TYR A 173 -11.76 -18.34 -3.61
C TYR A 173 -10.89 -18.70 -4.82
N LYS A 174 -11.16 -19.82 -5.50
CA LYS A 174 -10.41 -20.26 -6.69
C LYS A 174 -10.58 -19.33 -7.89
N LYS A 175 -11.68 -18.55 -7.92
CA LYS A 175 -11.95 -17.57 -8.97
C LYS A 175 -11.42 -16.18 -8.65
N SER A 176 -10.96 -15.97 -7.42
CA SER A 176 -10.53 -14.65 -6.91
C SER A 176 -9.47 -13.98 -7.79
N ALA A 177 -8.57 -14.76 -8.38
CA ALA A 177 -7.54 -14.26 -9.31
C ALA A 177 -8.11 -13.59 -10.58
N TRP A 178 -9.38 -13.85 -10.93
CA TRP A 178 -10.08 -13.27 -12.06
C TRP A 178 -11.13 -12.25 -11.65
N GLU A 179 -11.90 -12.57 -10.61
CA GLU A 179 -13.04 -11.75 -10.19
C GLU A 179 -12.58 -10.54 -9.34
N THR A 180 -11.53 -10.72 -8.54
CA THR A 180 -10.99 -9.69 -7.65
C THR A 180 -9.45 -9.67 -7.64
N PRO A 181 -8.79 -9.54 -8.80
CA PRO A 181 -7.34 -9.71 -8.90
C PRO A 181 -6.54 -8.67 -8.12
N GLY A 182 -7.12 -7.49 -7.88
CA GLY A 182 -6.46 -6.35 -7.23
C GLY A 182 -6.70 -6.23 -5.74
N ILE A 183 -7.75 -6.86 -5.19
CA ILE A 183 -8.20 -6.73 -3.80
C ILE A 183 -8.81 -8.02 -3.23
N PRO A 184 -8.64 -8.30 -1.91
CA PRO A 184 -7.63 -7.69 -1.06
C PRO A 184 -6.23 -7.97 -1.60
N LYS A 185 -5.24 -7.14 -1.23
CA LYS A 185 -3.84 -7.50 -1.51
C LYS A 185 -3.36 -8.48 -0.46
N MET A 186 -2.59 -9.48 -0.90
CA MET A 186 -1.90 -10.40 0.00
C MET A 186 -0.59 -9.80 0.48
N THR A 187 -0.35 -9.86 1.79
CA THR A 187 0.84 -9.32 2.41
C THR A 187 1.31 -10.25 3.52
N PHE A 188 2.58 -10.63 3.52
CA PHE A 188 3.17 -11.29 4.67
C PHE A 188 4.20 -10.40 5.35
N VAL A 189 4.20 -10.46 6.69
CA VAL A 189 4.99 -9.58 7.55
C VAL A 189 5.86 -10.40 8.50
N ALA A 190 7.01 -9.83 8.87
CA ALA A 190 7.93 -10.42 9.84
C ALA A 190 8.55 -9.33 10.73
N LYS A 191 9.12 -9.74 11.86
CA LYS A 191 9.91 -8.86 12.71
C LYS A 191 11.07 -8.25 11.91
N ALA A 192 11.48 -7.05 12.30
CA ALA A 192 12.66 -6.40 11.74
C ALA A 192 13.88 -7.32 11.83
N ASP A 193 14.56 -7.51 10.72
CA ASP A 193 15.82 -8.27 10.59
C ASP A 193 16.66 -7.68 9.46
N ASN A 194 17.95 -7.98 9.45
CA ASN A 194 18.84 -7.59 8.37
C ASN A 194 18.45 -8.29 7.07
N TYR A 195 18.48 -7.59 5.98
CA TYR A 195 18.17 -8.16 4.66
C TYR A 195 18.95 -7.45 3.55
N VAL A 196 18.91 -8.03 2.35
CA VAL A 196 19.50 -7.46 1.15
C VAL A 196 18.37 -7.08 0.19
N THR A 197 18.44 -5.90 -0.39
CA THR A 197 17.47 -5.40 -1.37
C THR A 197 17.71 -6.01 -2.76
N SER A 198 16.77 -5.84 -3.67
CA SER A 198 16.87 -6.34 -5.04
C SER A 198 18.04 -5.75 -5.84
N ASP A 199 18.55 -4.58 -5.45
CA ASP A 199 19.74 -3.95 -6.02
C ASP A 199 21.04 -4.28 -5.25
N GLY A 200 20.96 -5.20 -4.27
CA GLY A 200 22.12 -5.71 -3.53
C GLY A 200 22.57 -4.86 -2.33
N LYS A 201 21.79 -3.83 -1.93
CA LYS A 201 22.11 -3.01 -0.76
C LYS A 201 21.75 -3.74 0.53
N GLU A 202 22.69 -3.77 1.47
CA GLU A 202 22.44 -4.29 2.82
C GLU A 202 21.61 -3.30 3.64
N MET A 203 20.54 -3.79 4.23
CA MET A 203 19.64 -3.05 5.12
C MET A 203 19.75 -3.62 6.53
N LYS A 204 19.84 -2.75 7.50
CA LYS A 204 19.96 -3.14 8.92
C LYS A 204 18.57 -3.14 9.57
N LYS A 205 18.38 -4.05 10.52
CA LYS A 205 17.14 -4.15 11.29
C LYS A 205 16.82 -2.89 12.10
N GLU A 206 17.84 -2.09 12.44
CA GLU A 206 17.69 -0.83 13.17
C GLU A 206 17.05 0.28 12.29
N ASP A 207 17.13 0.14 10.97
CA ASP A 207 16.62 1.11 10.00
C ASP A 207 15.12 0.88 9.69
N ILE A 208 14.53 -0.20 10.18
CA ILE A 208 13.16 -0.61 9.90
C ILE A 208 12.40 -1.03 11.17
N ASP A 209 11.09 -1.01 11.13
CA ASP A 209 10.23 -1.41 12.24
C ASP A 209 9.59 -2.78 12.02
N LEU A 210 9.45 -3.21 10.77
CA LEU A 210 9.05 -4.55 10.37
C LEU A 210 9.53 -4.85 8.94
N LEU A 211 9.59 -6.14 8.60
CA LEU A 211 9.73 -6.60 7.22
C LEU A 211 8.33 -6.86 6.64
N SER A 212 8.14 -6.50 5.37
CA SER A 212 6.91 -6.81 4.67
C SER A 212 7.15 -7.11 3.18
N ARG A 213 6.38 -8.06 2.66
CA ARG A 213 6.32 -8.41 1.23
C ARG A 213 4.87 -8.43 0.80
N MET A 214 4.61 -7.85 -0.36
CA MET A 214 3.25 -7.69 -0.88
C MET A 214 3.12 -8.34 -2.24
N MET A 215 1.96 -8.97 -2.46
CA MET A 215 1.57 -9.48 -3.77
C MET A 215 0.74 -8.43 -4.51
N SER A 216 0.98 -8.31 -5.79
CA SER A 216 0.19 -7.47 -6.70
C SER A 216 -0.13 -8.27 -7.96
N MET A 217 -1.42 -8.46 -8.26
CA MET A 217 -1.88 -9.24 -9.41
C MET A 217 -1.20 -10.63 -9.49
N GLN A 218 -1.19 -11.34 -8.35
CA GLN A 218 -0.64 -12.70 -8.14
C GLN A 218 0.88 -12.85 -8.34
N LYS A 219 1.60 -11.74 -8.38
CA LYS A 219 3.07 -11.72 -8.40
C LYS A 219 3.60 -10.87 -7.25
N THR A 220 4.83 -11.11 -6.84
CA THR A 220 5.48 -10.31 -5.80
C THR A 220 5.74 -8.90 -6.33
N HIS A 221 5.32 -7.91 -5.56
CA HIS A 221 5.59 -6.51 -5.89
C HIS A 221 7.10 -6.22 -5.79
N PRO A 222 7.75 -5.60 -6.80
CA PRO A 222 9.19 -5.34 -6.79
C PRO A 222 9.64 -4.33 -5.72
N SER A 223 8.69 -3.58 -5.19
CA SER A 223 8.85 -2.63 -4.09
C SER A 223 7.69 -2.83 -3.12
N TYR A 224 6.99 -1.75 -2.72
CA TYR A 224 5.80 -1.82 -1.90
C TYR A 224 4.76 -0.79 -2.36
N ALA A 225 3.51 -1.22 -2.54
CA ALA A 225 2.47 -0.29 -2.95
C ALA A 225 2.17 0.72 -1.84
N MET A 226 2.14 2.01 -2.15
CA MET A 226 1.92 3.08 -1.18
C MET A 226 0.63 2.90 -0.38
N THR A 227 -0.50 2.60 -1.05
CA THR A 227 -1.78 2.34 -0.36
C THR A 227 -1.71 1.09 0.52
N GLY A 228 -0.86 0.14 0.17
CA GLY A 228 -0.56 -1.01 1.02
C GLY A 228 0.26 -0.62 2.25
N ALA A 229 1.25 0.26 2.11
CA ALA A 229 2.01 0.78 3.24
C ALA A 229 1.11 1.57 4.20
N MET A 230 0.19 2.36 3.68
CA MET A 230 -0.83 3.07 4.46
C MET A 230 -1.71 2.11 5.26
N CYS A 231 -2.18 1.03 4.62
CA CYS A 231 -2.93 -0.02 5.32
C CYS A 231 -2.07 -0.75 6.35
N THR A 232 -0.79 -0.97 6.07
CA THR A 232 0.15 -1.57 7.03
C THR A 232 0.35 -0.67 8.24
N ALA A 233 0.48 0.66 8.05
CA ALA A 233 0.56 1.63 9.14
C ALA A 233 -0.73 1.64 9.99
N ALA A 234 -1.90 1.63 9.36
CA ALA A 234 -3.17 1.50 10.06
C ALA A 234 -3.29 0.17 10.82
N ALA A 235 -2.84 -0.94 10.23
CA ALA A 235 -2.85 -2.25 10.89
C ALA A 235 -1.89 -2.32 12.09
N ALA A 236 -0.78 -1.58 12.06
CA ALA A 236 0.22 -1.54 13.12
C ALA A 236 -0.34 -0.97 14.45
N VAL A 237 -1.34 -0.10 14.37
CA VAL A 237 -1.97 0.52 15.55
C VAL A 237 -3.21 -0.22 16.05
N ILE A 238 -3.64 -1.30 15.36
CA ILE A 238 -4.78 -2.13 15.78
C ILE A 238 -4.32 -3.14 16.83
N PRO A 239 -4.82 -3.08 18.08
CA PRO A 239 -4.44 -4.02 19.13
C PRO A 239 -4.71 -5.48 18.72
N GLY A 240 -3.68 -6.32 18.83
CA GLY A 240 -3.75 -7.75 18.52
C GLY A 240 -3.68 -8.11 17.03
N SER A 241 -3.56 -7.15 16.11
CA SER A 241 -3.39 -7.46 14.69
C SER A 241 -2.08 -8.22 14.41
N VAL A 242 -2.04 -9.00 13.33
CA VAL A 242 -0.84 -9.70 12.86
C VAL A 242 0.33 -8.74 12.64
N VAL A 243 0.06 -7.51 12.18
CA VAL A 243 1.10 -6.48 11.96
C VAL A 243 1.64 -5.98 13.29
N GLN A 244 0.78 -5.66 14.27
CA GLN A 244 1.22 -5.23 15.60
C GLN A 244 2.06 -6.31 16.30
N GLN A 245 1.72 -7.59 16.13
CA GLN A 245 2.45 -8.70 16.75
C GLN A 245 3.91 -8.84 16.29
N VAL A 246 4.25 -8.32 15.10
CA VAL A 246 5.61 -8.36 14.55
C VAL A 246 6.31 -7.00 14.57
N LEU A 247 5.59 -5.94 14.87
CA LEU A 247 6.13 -4.58 14.93
C LEU A 247 7.24 -4.48 15.99
N ASN A 248 8.30 -3.72 15.69
CA ASN A 248 9.30 -3.36 16.69
C ASN A 248 8.63 -2.62 17.87
N PRO A 249 8.77 -3.10 19.11
CA PRO A 249 8.14 -2.45 20.26
C PRO A 249 8.57 -0.99 20.51
N ALA A 250 9.72 -0.59 19.95
CA ALA A 250 10.24 0.78 20.03
C ALA A 250 9.85 1.66 18.83
N ALA A 251 9.02 1.12 17.90
CA ALA A 251 8.59 1.88 16.73
C ALA A 251 7.72 3.09 17.12
N ASP A 252 7.89 4.18 16.39
CA ASP A 252 6.90 5.26 16.40
C ASP A 252 5.65 4.76 15.66
N THR A 253 4.56 4.53 16.40
CA THR A 253 3.33 3.99 15.82
C THR A 253 2.63 4.98 14.89
N GLN A 254 2.96 6.27 14.95
CA GLN A 254 2.44 7.27 14.00
C GLN A 254 3.25 7.33 12.70
N PHE A 255 4.48 6.78 12.68
CA PHE A 255 5.35 6.84 11.50
C PHE A 255 6.25 5.61 11.41
N ILE A 256 5.80 4.58 10.72
CA ILE A 256 6.50 3.29 10.63
C ILE A 256 7.41 3.19 9.40
N ARG A 257 8.51 2.47 9.57
CA ARG A 257 9.52 2.17 8.54
C ARG A 257 9.38 0.72 8.12
N ILE A 258 8.92 0.50 6.90
CA ILE A 258 8.64 -0.83 6.34
C ILE A 258 9.82 -1.26 5.47
N GLY A 259 10.51 -2.34 5.87
CA GLY A 259 11.54 -2.98 5.06
C GLY A 259 10.93 -3.81 3.93
N HIS A 260 11.24 -3.49 2.67
CA HIS A 260 10.68 -4.12 1.48
C HIS A 260 11.77 -4.42 0.43
N PRO A 261 11.49 -5.15 -0.68
CA PRO A 261 12.53 -5.55 -1.64
C PRO A 261 13.36 -4.42 -2.22
N GLY A 262 12.82 -3.22 -2.37
CA GLY A 262 13.54 -2.06 -2.91
C GLY A 262 14.18 -1.16 -1.85
N GLY A 263 14.08 -1.48 -0.54
CA GLY A 263 14.65 -0.66 0.55
C GLY A 263 13.66 -0.41 1.68
N VAL A 264 13.55 0.84 2.14
CA VAL A 264 12.64 1.25 3.22
C VAL A 264 11.54 2.16 2.67
N LEU A 265 10.32 1.92 3.08
CA LEU A 265 9.18 2.81 2.82
C LEU A 265 8.64 3.33 4.16
N GLU A 266 8.66 4.63 4.31
CA GLU A 266 8.10 5.32 5.46
C GLU A 266 6.63 5.69 5.21
N CYS A 267 5.78 5.43 6.20
CA CYS A 267 4.35 5.69 6.12
C CYS A 267 3.81 6.11 7.48
N GLY A 268 3.02 7.16 7.50
CA GLY A 268 2.40 7.67 8.72
C GLY A 268 0.92 7.34 8.82
N VAL A 269 0.44 7.37 10.06
CA VAL A 269 -0.97 7.25 10.39
C VAL A 269 -1.31 8.21 11.55
N ASP A 270 -2.31 9.06 11.33
CA ASP A 270 -2.91 9.88 12.38
C ASP A 270 -4.18 9.18 12.87
N TYR A 271 -4.26 8.94 14.19
CA TYR A 271 -5.35 8.19 14.79
C TYR A 271 -5.63 8.62 16.24
N GLU A 272 -6.85 8.36 16.69
CA GLU A 272 -7.27 8.48 18.09
C GLU A 272 -7.73 7.12 18.61
N MET A 273 -7.30 6.75 19.82
CA MET A 273 -7.80 5.52 20.46
C MET A 273 -9.16 5.79 21.13
N LYS A 274 -10.20 5.08 20.68
CA LYS A 274 -11.55 5.10 21.28
C LYS A 274 -11.95 3.70 21.68
N GLU A 275 -12.30 3.49 22.94
CA GLU A 275 -12.76 2.18 23.46
C GLU A 275 -11.82 1.01 23.07
N ASN A 276 -10.50 1.25 23.15
CA ASN A 276 -9.45 0.29 22.77
C ASN A 276 -9.40 -0.08 21.28
N GLN A 277 -10.01 0.74 20.41
CA GLN A 277 -9.95 0.61 18.95
C GLN A 277 -9.41 1.91 18.35
N PRO A 278 -8.53 1.87 17.34
CA PRO A 278 -8.07 3.06 16.65
C PRO A 278 -9.15 3.59 15.70
N VAL A 279 -9.43 4.86 15.76
CA VAL A 279 -10.15 5.62 14.75
C VAL A 279 -9.10 6.31 13.90
N ILE A 280 -8.94 5.88 12.67
CA ILE A 280 -7.93 6.41 11.76
C ILE A 280 -8.47 7.71 11.14
N GLU A 281 -7.78 8.81 11.38
CA GLU A 281 -8.12 10.12 10.80
C GLU A 281 -7.56 10.24 9.39
N ASP A 282 -6.28 9.97 9.23
CA ASP A 282 -5.63 9.86 7.92
C ASP A 282 -4.45 8.88 7.93
N THR A 283 -4.03 8.48 6.74
CA THR A 283 -2.76 7.81 6.49
C THR A 283 -2.00 8.59 5.44
N PHE A 284 -0.69 8.72 5.60
CA PHE A 284 0.10 9.50 4.67
C PHE A 284 1.44 8.85 4.32
N GLY A 285 1.96 9.27 3.19
CA GLY A 285 3.30 8.89 2.72
C GLY A 285 3.78 9.88 1.67
N PHE A 286 5.03 9.70 1.23
CA PHE A 286 5.69 10.62 0.32
C PHE A 286 5.89 10.00 -1.05
N ARG A 287 5.75 10.79 -2.07
CA ARG A 287 6.11 10.50 -3.46
C ARG A 287 6.82 11.72 -4.06
N THR A 288 7.34 11.54 -5.24
CA THR A 288 7.90 12.62 -6.06
C THR A 288 7.25 12.59 -7.42
N ALA A 289 7.31 13.70 -8.14
CA ALA A 289 6.91 13.78 -9.54
C ALA A 289 7.87 14.66 -10.31
N ASN A 290 8.08 14.35 -11.59
CA ASN A 290 8.85 15.17 -12.51
C ASN A 290 8.02 15.44 -13.76
N LEU A 291 8.05 16.69 -14.25
CA LEU A 291 7.43 17.05 -15.49
C LEU A 291 8.35 16.70 -16.66
N LEU A 292 8.06 15.60 -17.36
CA LEU A 292 8.89 15.14 -18.48
C LEU A 292 8.41 15.65 -19.84
N LEU A 293 7.10 15.84 -20.01
CA LEU A 293 6.50 16.24 -21.29
C LEU A 293 5.23 17.03 -21.09
N LYS A 294 5.07 18.11 -21.84
CA LYS A 294 3.79 18.81 -22.04
C LYS A 294 3.33 18.61 -23.48
N GLY A 295 2.14 18.09 -23.69
CA GLY A 295 1.60 17.83 -25.03
C GLY A 295 0.13 17.48 -25.03
N THR A 296 -0.41 17.22 -26.21
CA THR A 296 -1.78 16.77 -26.43
C THR A 296 -1.77 15.40 -27.10
N ALA A 297 -2.44 14.44 -26.48
CA ALA A 297 -2.69 13.14 -27.12
C ALA A 297 -3.95 13.24 -27.98
N VAL A 298 -3.85 12.76 -29.21
CA VAL A 298 -5.00 12.65 -30.13
C VAL A 298 -5.56 11.24 -30.00
N ILE A 299 -6.83 11.17 -29.59
CA ILE A 299 -7.57 9.90 -29.50
C ILE A 299 -8.53 9.78 -30.69
N ARG A 300 -8.66 8.57 -31.24
CA ARG A 300 -9.70 8.31 -32.23
C ARG A 300 -11.08 8.31 -31.52
N LYS A 301 -12.06 8.93 -32.15
CA LYS A 301 -13.47 8.87 -31.73
C LYS A 301 -14.06 7.49 -31.98
#